data_e78060d149c41021af8c02662bc6a813
#
_entry.id   e78060d149c41021af8c02662bc6a813
#
_cell.length_a   1.000
_cell.length_b   1.000
_cell.length_c   1.000
_cell.angle_alpha   90.00
_cell.angle_beta   90.00
_cell.angle_gamma   90.00
#
_symmetry.space_group_name_H-M   'P 1'
#
loop_
_entity.id
_entity.type
_entity.pdbx_description
1 polymer ?
#
loop_
_entity_poly.entity_id
_entity_poly.type
_entity_poly.pdbx_seq_one_letter_code
_entity_poly.pdbx_strand_id
1 'polypeptide(L)' 'MTADTPPAPGSYRHFKGGRYEVLGTARHSETDEPLVVYRALYGEQGLWVRPLAAWSERVRRDGYDGPRFAPED' A
#
# COMPACT_ATOMS: atom_id res chain seq x y z
N MET A 1 2.73 5.20 21.49
CA MET A 1 2.99 4.48 20.27
C MET A 1 2.07 4.95 19.16
N THR A 2 2.61 5.12 18.01
CA THR A 2 1.84 5.63 16.88
C THR A 2 1.50 4.50 15.94
N ALA A 3 0.22 4.32 15.68
CA ALA A 3 -0.21 3.38 14.67
C ALA A 3 -0.12 4.05 13.30
N ASP A 4 0.24 3.27 12.29
CA ASP A 4 0.23 3.78 10.93
C ASP A 4 -1.19 4.16 10.55
N THR A 5 -1.32 5.27 9.84
CA THR A 5 -2.61 5.70 9.34
C THR A 5 -2.93 4.92 8.08
N PRO A 6 -4.09 4.27 8.01
CA PRO A 6 -4.47 3.55 6.80
C PRO A 6 -4.54 4.50 5.61
N PRO A 7 -4.13 4.07 4.43
CA PRO A 7 -4.23 4.92 3.25
C PRO A 7 -5.69 5.11 2.86
N ALA A 8 -6.02 6.30 2.39
CA ALA A 8 -7.35 6.55 1.85
C ALA A 8 -7.54 5.75 0.57
N PRO A 9 -8.76 5.30 0.27
CA PRO A 9 -9.01 4.65 -1.02
C PRO A 9 -8.66 5.57 -2.18
N GLY A 10 -8.16 4.98 -3.27
CA GLY A 10 -7.77 5.76 -4.43
C GLY A 10 -6.50 5.24 -5.06
N SER A 11 -5.93 6.03 -5.95
CA SER A 11 -4.78 5.62 -6.74
C SER A 11 -3.48 5.92 -6.04
N TYR A 12 -2.55 4.96 -6.14
CA TYR A 12 -1.22 5.10 -5.55
C TYR A 12 -0.19 4.62 -6.56
N ARG A 13 1.02 5.17 -6.45
CA ARG A 13 2.13 4.76 -7.29
C ARG A 13 3.23 4.17 -6.42
N HIS A 14 3.69 2.98 -6.79
CA HIS A 14 4.83 2.35 -6.14
C HIS A 14 6.11 3.06 -6.60
N PHE A 15 7.12 3.14 -5.72
CA PHE A 15 8.35 3.86 -6.05
C PHE A 15 9.05 3.29 -7.29
N LYS A 16 8.77 2.06 -7.66
CA LYS A 16 9.31 1.46 -8.88
C LYS A 16 8.43 1.70 -10.10
N GLY A 17 7.35 2.46 -9.97
CA GLY A 17 6.54 2.89 -11.09
C GLY A 17 5.20 2.21 -11.25
N GLY A 18 4.95 1.08 -10.58
CA GLY A 18 3.67 0.41 -10.69
C GLY A 18 2.54 1.22 -10.07
N ARG A 19 1.37 1.13 -10.65
CA ARG A 19 0.20 1.84 -10.17
C ARG A 19 -0.78 0.87 -9.55
N TYR A 20 -1.43 1.32 -8.49
CA TYR A 20 -2.35 0.49 -7.71
C TYR A 20 -3.52 1.31 -7.25
N GLU A 21 -4.66 0.63 -7.05
CA GLU A 21 -5.84 1.25 -6.47
C GLU A 21 -6.08 0.63 -5.10
N VAL A 22 -6.09 1.46 -4.06
CA VAL A 22 -6.44 1.01 -2.71
C VAL A 22 -7.96 0.98 -2.60
N LEU A 23 -8.48 -0.16 -2.18
CA LEU A 23 -9.92 -0.34 -2.01
C LEU A 23 -10.36 -0.12 -0.58
N GLY A 24 -9.46 -0.36 0.37
CA GLY A 24 -9.79 -0.18 1.78
C GLY A 24 -8.79 -0.91 2.63
N THR A 25 -9.11 -0.98 3.92
CA THR A 25 -8.28 -1.68 4.90
C THR A 25 -9.12 -2.77 5.54
N ALA A 26 -8.54 -3.94 5.68
CA ALA A 26 -9.20 -5.08 6.30
C ALA A 26 -8.38 -5.54 7.49
N ARG A 27 -8.84 -6.60 8.15
CA ARG A 27 -8.10 -7.20 9.25
C ARG A 27 -7.80 -8.65 8.92
N HIS A 28 -6.63 -9.08 9.32
CA HIS A 28 -6.26 -10.48 9.19
C HIS A 28 -7.14 -11.29 10.13
N SER A 29 -7.77 -12.35 9.61
CA SER A 29 -8.77 -13.09 10.39
C SER A 29 -8.17 -13.81 11.60
N GLU A 30 -6.87 -14.07 11.58
CA GLU A 30 -6.24 -14.81 12.69
C GLU A 30 -5.47 -13.92 13.64
N THR A 31 -4.83 -12.87 13.13
CA THR A 31 -3.96 -12.04 13.95
C THR A 31 -4.56 -10.67 14.25
N ASP A 32 -5.65 -10.30 13.56
CA ASP A 32 -6.26 -8.99 13.68
C ASP A 32 -5.35 -7.87 13.17
N GLU A 33 -4.31 -8.23 12.45
CA GLU A 33 -3.40 -7.26 11.88
C GLU A 33 -4.09 -6.48 10.76
N PRO A 34 -3.91 -5.15 10.70
CA PRO A 34 -4.51 -4.38 9.61
C PRO A 34 -3.80 -4.66 8.29
N LEU A 35 -4.58 -4.86 7.25
CA LEU A 35 -4.10 -5.17 5.91
C LEU A 35 -4.68 -4.18 4.92
N VAL A 36 -3.84 -3.67 4.03
CA VAL A 36 -4.31 -2.82 2.94
C VAL A 36 -4.76 -3.72 1.80
N VAL A 37 -5.99 -3.51 1.33
CA VAL A 37 -6.55 -4.26 0.21
C VAL A 37 -6.42 -3.39 -1.03
N TYR A 38 -5.78 -3.89 -2.06
CA TYR A 38 -5.50 -3.08 -3.23
C TYR A 38 -5.54 -3.93 -4.50
N ARG A 39 -5.66 -3.25 -5.62
CA ARG A 39 -5.67 -3.86 -6.94
C ARG A 39 -4.52 -3.30 -7.76
N ALA A 40 -3.78 -4.17 -8.42
CA ALA A 40 -2.79 -3.72 -9.39
C ALA A 40 -3.51 -3.18 -10.62
N LEU A 41 -3.06 -2.04 -11.12
CA LEU A 41 -3.67 -1.43 -12.32
C LEU A 41 -2.90 -1.81 -13.56
N TYR A 42 -2.39 -3.03 -13.57
CA TYR A 42 -1.67 -3.60 -14.71
C TYR A 42 -1.84 -5.11 -14.66
N GLY A 43 -1.49 -5.77 -15.74
CA GLY A 43 -1.60 -7.22 -15.81
C GLY A 43 -3.04 -7.67 -15.66
N GLU A 44 -3.28 -8.67 -14.85
CA GLU A 44 -4.61 -9.22 -14.65
C GLU A 44 -5.44 -8.43 -13.66
N GLN A 45 -4.86 -7.41 -13.07
CA GLN A 45 -5.56 -6.53 -12.13
C GLN A 45 -6.19 -7.28 -10.96
N GLY A 46 -5.46 -8.27 -10.45
CA GLY A 46 -5.93 -9.06 -9.32
C GLY A 46 -5.92 -8.28 -8.01
N LEU A 47 -6.64 -8.80 -7.04
CA LEU A 47 -6.69 -8.22 -5.71
C LEU A 47 -5.56 -8.78 -4.84
N TRP A 48 -4.97 -7.90 -4.05
CA TRP A 48 -3.87 -8.26 -3.17
C TRP A 48 -4.07 -7.62 -1.82
N VAL A 49 -3.41 -8.15 -0.81
CA VAL A 49 -3.35 -7.53 0.50
C VAL A 49 -1.89 -7.41 0.92
N ARG A 50 -1.63 -6.39 1.72
CA ARG A 50 -0.29 -6.15 2.25
C ARG A 50 -0.45 -5.61 3.66
N PRO A 51 0.35 -6.08 4.64
CA PRO A 51 0.26 -5.51 5.98
C PRO A 51 0.44 -3.99 5.94
N LEU A 52 -0.36 -3.29 6.75
CA LEU A 52 -0.30 -1.84 6.78
C LEU A 52 1.11 -1.34 7.10
N ALA A 53 1.79 -2.00 8.02
CA ALA A 53 3.16 -1.62 8.36
C ALA A 53 4.09 -1.69 7.15
N ALA A 54 3.93 -2.72 6.32
CA ALA A 54 4.75 -2.85 5.12
C ALA A 54 4.33 -1.85 4.04
N TRP A 55 3.03 -1.56 3.93
CA TRP A 55 2.53 -0.58 2.98
C TRP A 55 3.11 0.79 3.27
N SER A 56 3.16 1.15 4.56
CA SER A 56 3.59 2.48 4.99
C SER A 56 5.10 2.62 5.10
N GLU A 57 5.84 1.58 4.75
CA GLU A 57 7.29 1.56 4.90
C GLU A 57 7.95 2.61 4.03
N ARG A 58 8.95 3.28 4.61
CA ARG A 58 9.73 4.26 3.85
C ARG A 58 10.87 3.55 3.14
N VAL A 59 11.14 3.95 1.91
CA VAL A 59 12.18 3.35 1.09
C VAL A 59 13.29 4.37 0.87
N ARG A 60 14.53 3.92 1.08
CA ARG A 60 15.72 4.76 0.84
C ARG A 60 16.72 3.92 0.05
N ARG A 61 16.73 4.11 -1.26
CA ARG A 61 17.66 3.36 -2.11
C ARG A 61 17.74 4.01 -3.48
N ASP A 62 18.87 3.87 -4.13
CA ASP A 62 19.07 4.29 -5.51
C ASP A 62 18.70 5.76 -5.74
N GLY A 63 19.03 6.61 -4.75
CA GLY A 63 18.72 8.03 -4.86
C GLY A 63 17.30 8.39 -4.51
N TYR A 64 16.46 7.43 -4.21
CA TYR A 64 15.08 7.67 -3.80
C TYR A 64 14.97 7.63 -2.28
N ASP A 65 14.24 8.57 -1.72
CA ASP A 65 13.96 8.60 -0.29
C ASP A 65 12.51 9.07 -0.12
N GLY A 66 11.62 8.15 0.17
CA GLY A 66 10.22 8.50 0.32
C GLY A 66 9.36 7.29 0.61
N PRO A 67 8.04 7.44 0.57
CA PRO A 67 7.15 6.32 0.84
C PRO A 67 7.23 5.27 -0.26
N ARG A 68 7.01 4.01 0.12
CA ARG A 68 6.97 2.93 -0.87
C ARG A 68 5.82 3.13 -1.85
N PHE A 69 4.69 3.62 -1.35
CA PHE A 69 3.51 3.94 -2.17
C PHE A 69 3.13 5.38 -1.90
N ALA A 70 2.97 6.16 -2.94
CA ALA A 70 2.60 7.57 -2.83
C ALA A 70 1.23 7.79 -3.46
N PRO A 71 0.38 8.61 -2.83
CA PRO A 71 -0.92 8.90 -3.43
C PRO A 71 -0.75 9.61 -4.76
N GLU A 72 -1.65 9.32 -5.67
CA GLU A 72 -1.61 9.85 -7.02
C GLU A 72 -2.99 10.40 -7.36
N ASP A 73 -3.02 11.61 -7.84
CA ASP A 73 -4.30 12.23 -8.22
C ASP A 73 -4.79 11.79 -9.58
#